data_a92790d172aed7da3f715d474ff6d23b
#
_entry.id   a92790d172aed7da3f715d474ff6d23b
#
_cell.length_a   1.000
_cell.length_b   1.000
_cell.length_c   1.000
_cell.angle_alpha   90.00
_cell.angle_beta   90.00
_cell.angle_gamma   90.00
#
_symmetry.space_group_name_H-M   'P 1'
#
loop_
_entity.id
_entity.type
_entity.pdbx_description
1 polymer ?
#
loop_
_entity_poly.entity_id
_entity_poly.type
_entity_poly.pdbx_seq_one_letter_code
_entity_poly.pdbx_strand_id
1 'polypeptide(L)'
;LVKLTSVTLVSAEKTADVQAGMLMGIATSSAVCTARDFANTPPSHLTARQFADHAVAIANASGLEVTVYNRDQLIAMGCGGLVGVNAGSTEPPRMVKLVYTPTSAKGKVVLVGKGVMYDSGGISLKPSNDSHAAMKMDMSGAAAVLSTMGALRAMKVKTQVTAYLMCTDNMPSGSALKLGDVLTMRNGKTVEIHNTDAEGRLILADGLSLGAESKPDAM
;
A
#
# COMPACT_ATOMS: atom_id res chain seq x y z
N LEU A 1 28.45 0.37 14.35
CA LEU A 1 27.47 1.45 14.07
C LEU A 1 27.32 2.29 15.34
N VAL A 2 27.62 3.60 15.27
CA VAL A 2 27.38 4.53 16.36
C VAL A 2 25.86 4.76 16.45
N LYS A 3 25.26 4.45 17.60
CA LYS A 3 23.84 4.76 17.85
C LYS A 3 23.76 6.18 18.40
N LEU A 4 23.10 7.06 17.65
CA LEU A 4 22.71 8.38 18.13
C LEU A 4 21.62 8.20 19.21
N THR A 5 21.89 8.62 20.43
CA THR A 5 20.98 8.42 21.57
C THR A 5 20.11 9.64 21.86
N SER A 6 20.55 10.82 21.45
CA SER A 6 19.81 12.08 21.64
C SER A 6 20.22 13.14 20.63
N VAL A 7 19.27 14.00 20.30
CA VAL A 7 19.51 15.25 19.54
C VAL A 7 18.91 16.39 20.32
N THR A 8 19.69 17.42 20.59
CA THR A 8 19.22 18.64 21.25
C THR A 8 19.13 19.76 20.23
N LEU A 9 17.94 20.32 20.06
CA LEU A 9 17.73 21.54 19.27
C LEU A 9 17.83 22.75 20.19
N VAL A 10 18.70 23.69 19.82
CA VAL A 10 18.85 24.98 20.53
C VAL A 10 18.26 26.08 19.66
N SER A 11 17.34 26.87 20.22
CA SER A 11 16.70 27.99 19.51
C SER A 11 16.61 29.20 20.45
N ALA A 12 16.89 30.36 19.91
CA ALA A 12 16.71 31.65 20.61
C ALA A 12 15.26 32.16 20.53
N GLU A 13 14.42 31.51 19.73
CA GLU A 13 13.07 31.97 19.43
C GLU A 13 11.98 31.01 19.97
N LYS A 14 10.73 31.31 19.67
CA LYS A 14 9.48 30.66 20.15
C LYS A 14 9.59 29.16 20.33
N THR A 15 9.72 28.73 21.55
CA THR A 15 9.84 27.32 21.92
C THR A 15 8.65 26.45 21.47
N ALA A 16 7.43 27.00 21.43
CA ALA A 16 6.22 26.28 21.02
C ALA A 16 6.23 25.91 19.52
N ASP A 17 6.65 26.85 18.67
CA ASP A 17 6.71 26.62 17.22
C ASP A 17 7.85 25.63 16.87
N VAL A 18 9.00 25.75 17.55
CA VAL A 18 10.12 24.82 17.42
C VAL A 18 9.70 23.41 17.85
N GLN A 19 8.97 23.30 18.95
CA GLN A 19 8.48 22.01 19.47
C GLN A 19 7.47 21.37 18.52
N ALA A 20 6.54 22.15 17.96
CA ALA A 20 5.58 21.67 16.96
C ALA A 20 6.28 21.20 15.68
N GLY A 21 7.27 21.95 15.19
CA GLY A 21 8.09 21.56 14.04
C GLY A 21 8.88 20.29 14.27
N MET A 22 9.47 20.13 15.46
CA MET A 22 10.17 18.91 15.86
C MET A 22 9.26 17.69 15.85
N LEU A 23 8.08 17.78 16.45
CA LEU A 23 7.11 16.67 16.46
C LEU A 23 6.64 16.29 15.04
N MET A 24 6.41 17.28 14.19
CA MET A 24 6.08 17.07 12.79
C MET A 24 7.23 16.36 12.04
N GLY A 25 8.47 16.82 12.25
CA GLY A 25 9.67 16.22 11.67
C GLY A 25 9.86 14.76 12.10
N ILE A 26 9.66 14.46 13.39
CA ILE A 26 9.71 13.07 13.90
C ILE A 26 8.65 12.20 13.25
N ALA A 27 7.39 12.65 13.18
CA ALA A 27 6.31 11.88 12.56
C ALA A 27 6.59 11.59 11.09
N THR A 28 7.03 12.60 10.33
CA THR A 28 7.32 12.47 8.90
C THR A 28 8.53 11.57 8.66
N SER A 29 9.64 11.78 9.39
CA SER A 29 10.86 10.97 9.21
C SER A 29 10.65 9.52 9.61
N SER A 30 9.90 9.25 10.67
CA SER A 30 9.53 7.88 11.06
C SER A 30 8.70 7.18 9.97
N ALA A 31 7.74 7.89 9.38
CA ALA A 31 6.95 7.33 8.27
C ALA A 31 7.82 7.02 7.05
N VAL A 32 8.75 7.92 6.69
CA VAL A 32 9.70 7.69 5.58
C VAL A 32 10.61 6.50 5.86
N CYS A 33 11.17 6.39 7.06
CA CYS A 33 12.01 5.25 7.45
C CYS A 33 11.22 3.93 7.38
N THR A 34 10.00 3.90 7.93
CA THR A 34 9.14 2.72 7.89
C THR A 34 8.84 2.28 6.45
N ALA A 35 8.51 3.22 5.55
CA ALA A 35 8.27 2.90 4.15
C ALA A 35 9.53 2.34 3.46
N ARG A 36 10.70 2.90 3.75
CA ARG A 36 11.98 2.42 3.22
C ARG A 36 12.35 1.03 3.76
N ASP A 37 12.08 0.76 5.04
CA ASP A 37 12.33 -0.54 5.64
C ASP A 37 11.48 -1.62 4.96
N PHE A 38 10.21 -1.36 4.71
CA PHE A 38 9.35 -2.26 3.92
C PHE A 38 9.90 -2.49 2.51
N ALA A 39 10.22 -1.42 1.78
CA ALA A 39 10.73 -1.51 0.40
C ALA A 39 12.09 -2.25 0.31
N ASN A 40 12.87 -2.27 1.39
CA ASN A 40 14.16 -2.96 1.44
C ASN A 40 14.05 -4.40 1.95
N THR A 41 12.94 -4.77 2.58
CA THR A 41 12.72 -6.12 3.11
C THR A 41 12.63 -7.15 1.97
N PRO A 42 13.36 -8.27 2.04
CA PRO A 42 13.27 -9.32 1.02
C PRO A 42 11.85 -9.89 0.91
N PRO A 43 11.38 -10.27 -0.32
CA PRO A 43 10.01 -10.72 -0.54
C PRO A 43 9.64 -11.99 0.24
N SER A 44 10.61 -12.86 0.54
CA SER A 44 10.41 -14.03 1.39
C SER A 44 10.10 -13.70 2.86
N HIS A 45 10.39 -12.47 3.28
CA HIS A 45 10.17 -11.96 4.65
C HIS A 45 9.09 -10.86 4.68
N LEU A 46 8.51 -10.53 3.53
CA LEU A 46 7.44 -9.54 3.43
C LEU A 46 6.44 -9.97 2.35
N THR A 47 5.71 -11.04 2.59
CA THR A 47 4.61 -11.49 1.74
C THR A 47 3.37 -10.59 1.92
N ALA A 48 2.36 -10.75 1.06
CA ALA A 48 1.10 -9.99 1.18
C ALA A 48 0.43 -10.17 2.56
N ARG A 49 0.53 -11.38 3.16
CA ARG A 49 0.01 -11.63 4.53
C ARG A 49 0.82 -10.90 5.58
N GLN A 50 2.14 -11.03 5.55
CA GLN A 50 3.01 -10.36 6.53
C GLN A 50 2.88 -8.84 6.45
N PHE A 51 2.78 -8.26 5.24
CA PHE A 51 2.54 -6.84 5.09
C PHE A 51 1.17 -6.42 5.67
N ALA A 52 0.14 -7.23 5.47
CA ALA A 52 -1.16 -7.00 6.10
C ALA A 52 -1.09 -7.07 7.64
N ASP A 53 -0.31 -8.01 8.20
CA ASP A 53 -0.10 -8.11 9.65
C ASP A 53 0.61 -6.86 10.21
N HIS A 54 1.63 -6.36 9.50
CA HIS A 54 2.27 -5.08 9.83
C HIS A 54 1.30 -3.90 9.74
N ALA A 55 0.42 -3.89 8.74
CA ALA A 55 -0.58 -2.85 8.60
C ALA A 55 -1.58 -2.86 9.78
N VAL A 56 -1.98 -4.03 10.26
CA VAL A 56 -2.82 -4.17 11.47
C VAL A 56 -2.08 -3.64 12.71
N ALA A 57 -0.80 -3.97 12.87
CA ALA A 57 0.01 -3.51 14.00
C ALA A 57 0.14 -1.97 13.99
N ILE A 58 0.45 -1.36 12.84
CA ILE A 58 0.54 0.09 12.68
C ILE A 58 -0.83 0.75 12.93
N ALA A 59 -1.91 0.18 12.41
CA ALA A 59 -3.26 0.71 12.61
C ALA A 59 -3.63 0.75 14.09
N ASN A 60 -3.39 -0.34 14.81
CA ASN A 60 -3.67 -0.43 16.24
C ASN A 60 -2.85 0.60 17.04
N ALA A 61 -1.56 0.73 16.75
CA ALA A 61 -0.67 1.68 17.41
C ALA A 61 -1.05 3.14 17.13
N SER A 62 -1.63 3.41 15.95
CA SER A 62 -1.99 4.77 15.52
C SER A 62 -3.47 5.10 15.72
N GLY A 63 -4.28 4.16 16.24
CA GLY A 63 -5.71 4.32 16.46
C GLY A 63 -6.50 4.47 15.17
N LEU A 64 -6.15 3.73 14.12
CA LEU A 64 -6.89 3.63 12.86
C LEU A 64 -7.86 2.45 12.91
N GLU A 65 -8.97 2.56 12.18
CA GLU A 65 -9.77 1.38 11.84
C GLU A 65 -9.06 0.58 10.75
N VAL A 66 -9.05 -0.75 10.87
CA VAL A 66 -8.41 -1.63 9.90
C VAL A 66 -9.29 -2.83 9.57
N THR A 67 -9.35 -3.17 8.29
CA THR A 67 -10.01 -4.38 7.78
C THR A 67 -9.08 -5.05 6.77
N VAL A 68 -8.84 -6.35 6.93
CA VAL A 68 -8.05 -7.15 6.00
C VAL A 68 -8.98 -8.09 5.26
N TYR A 69 -8.96 -8.02 3.93
CA TYR A 69 -9.75 -8.90 3.06
C TYR A 69 -8.85 -10.01 2.49
N ASN A 70 -9.32 -11.24 2.60
CA ASN A 70 -8.67 -12.41 2.03
C ASN A 70 -9.11 -12.66 0.57
N ARG A 71 -8.53 -13.68 -0.08
CA ARG A 71 -8.81 -14.01 -1.48
C ARG A 71 -10.29 -14.26 -1.76
N ASP A 72 -10.98 -15.01 -0.90
CA ASP A 72 -12.38 -15.37 -1.14
C ASP A 72 -13.30 -14.15 -1.01
N GLN A 73 -13.02 -13.27 -0.06
CA GLN A 73 -13.70 -11.99 0.08
C GLN A 73 -13.45 -11.08 -1.13
N LEU A 74 -12.22 -11.05 -1.65
CA LEU A 74 -11.87 -10.28 -2.85
C LEU A 74 -12.61 -10.77 -4.10
N ILE A 75 -12.75 -12.11 -4.24
CA ILE A 75 -13.56 -12.72 -5.30
C ILE A 75 -15.03 -12.30 -5.15
N ALA A 76 -15.60 -12.42 -3.95
CA ALA A 76 -16.97 -12.04 -3.67
C ALA A 76 -17.22 -10.53 -3.90
N MET A 77 -16.21 -9.69 -3.69
CA MET A 77 -16.25 -8.26 -3.97
C MET A 77 -16.06 -7.91 -5.45
N GLY A 78 -15.73 -8.88 -6.32
CA GLY A 78 -15.47 -8.63 -7.73
C GLY A 78 -14.18 -7.87 -8.01
N CYS A 79 -13.15 -8.01 -7.17
CA CYS A 79 -11.82 -7.42 -7.36
C CYS A 79 -11.01 -8.25 -8.37
N GLY A 80 -11.48 -8.28 -9.63
CA GLY A 80 -10.90 -9.16 -10.65
C GLY A 80 -9.49 -8.77 -11.07
N GLY A 81 -9.10 -7.50 -10.94
CA GLY A 81 -7.74 -7.06 -11.19
C GLY A 81 -6.75 -7.66 -10.17
N LEU A 82 -7.04 -7.52 -8.88
CA LEU A 82 -6.16 -8.05 -7.82
C LEU A 82 -6.11 -9.59 -7.83
N VAL A 83 -7.26 -10.24 -7.99
CA VAL A 83 -7.35 -11.71 -8.04
C VAL A 83 -6.69 -12.28 -9.30
N GLY A 84 -6.88 -11.61 -10.45
CA GLY A 84 -6.30 -12.02 -11.72
C GLY A 84 -4.77 -11.92 -11.74
N VAL A 85 -4.21 -10.82 -11.24
CA VAL A 85 -2.75 -10.66 -11.11
C VAL A 85 -2.17 -11.72 -10.18
N ASN A 86 -2.86 -12.04 -9.09
CA ASN A 86 -2.42 -13.06 -8.13
C ASN A 86 -2.46 -14.51 -8.67
N ALA A 87 -3.12 -14.78 -9.79
CA ALA A 87 -3.40 -16.14 -10.25
C ALA A 87 -2.16 -17.04 -10.39
N GLY A 88 -0.98 -16.44 -10.63
CA GLY A 88 0.29 -17.16 -10.74
C GLY A 88 1.02 -17.40 -9.42
N SER A 89 0.61 -16.73 -8.33
CA SER A 89 1.29 -16.83 -7.04
C SER A 89 0.69 -17.91 -6.16
N THR A 90 1.54 -18.58 -5.36
CA THR A 90 1.11 -19.47 -4.27
C THR A 90 0.79 -18.71 -2.99
N GLU A 91 1.28 -17.47 -2.85
CA GLU A 91 0.93 -16.58 -1.74
C GLU A 91 -0.40 -15.89 -2.02
N PRO A 92 -1.43 -16.05 -1.19
CA PRO A 92 -2.73 -15.47 -1.45
C PRO A 92 -2.73 -13.94 -1.29
N PRO A 93 -3.49 -13.21 -2.12
CA PRO A 93 -3.54 -11.76 -2.07
C PRO A 93 -4.20 -11.27 -0.79
N ARG A 94 -3.93 -10.03 -0.44
CA ARG A 94 -4.60 -9.29 0.62
C ARG A 94 -4.97 -7.89 0.14
N MET A 95 -6.13 -7.41 0.55
CA MET A 95 -6.42 -5.99 0.52
C MET A 95 -6.56 -5.50 1.95
N VAL A 96 -5.86 -4.45 2.30
CA VAL A 96 -6.01 -3.80 3.61
C VAL A 96 -6.72 -2.47 3.42
N LYS A 97 -7.85 -2.31 4.11
CA LYS A 97 -8.55 -1.03 4.22
C LYS A 97 -8.20 -0.41 5.56
N LEU A 98 -7.73 0.83 5.54
CA LEU A 98 -7.45 1.64 6.73
C LEU A 98 -8.32 2.88 6.71
N VAL A 99 -8.84 3.29 7.87
CA VAL A 99 -9.60 4.54 7.99
C VAL A 99 -9.07 5.36 9.16
N TYR A 100 -8.73 6.60 8.84
CA TYR A 100 -8.45 7.65 9.82
C TYR A 100 -9.61 8.63 9.86
N THR A 101 -10.22 8.77 11.03
CA THR A 101 -11.32 9.71 11.26
C THR A 101 -10.92 10.71 12.34
N PRO A 102 -10.69 11.99 12.01
CA PRO A 102 -10.46 13.05 13.01
C PRO A 102 -11.78 13.46 13.66
N THR A 103 -11.71 14.09 14.85
CA THR A 103 -12.89 14.53 15.61
C THR A 103 -13.80 15.49 14.82
N SER A 104 -13.22 16.29 13.91
CA SER A 104 -13.96 17.23 13.06
C SER A 104 -13.38 17.18 11.66
N ALA A 105 -13.87 16.23 10.85
CA ALA A 105 -13.42 16.06 9.48
C ALA A 105 -13.82 17.25 8.60
N LYS A 106 -12.87 17.76 7.81
CA LYS A 106 -13.06 18.86 6.83
C LYS A 106 -12.92 18.34 5.39
N GLY A 107 -13.44 17.17 5.11
CA GLY A 107 -13.35 16.54 3.81
C GLY A 107 -12.92 15.09 3.91
N LYS A 108 -12.96 14.39 2.77
CA LYS A 108 -12.64 12.96 2.63
C LYS A 108 -11.66 12.76 1.49
N VAL A 109 -10.58 12.04 1.76
CA VAL A 109 -9.59 11.66 0.75
C VAL A 109 -9.42 10.14 0.76
N VAL A 110 -9.25 9.57 -0.42
CA VAL A 110 -8.90 8.16 -0.58
C VAL A 110 -7.48 8.05 -1.12
N LEU A 111 -6.70 7.16 -0.53
CA LEU A 111 -5.37 6.78 -1.00
C LEU A 111 -5.39 5.33 -1.43
N VAL A 112 -4.79 5.02 -2.58
CA VAL A 112 -4.67 3.64 -3.06
C VAL A 112 -3.20 3.33 -3.29
N GLY A 113 -2.69 2.29 -2.64
CA GLY A 113 -1.29 1.90 -2.69
C GLY A 113 -1.07 0.62 -3.50
N LYS A 114 -0.18 0.68 -4.51
CA LYS A 114 0.32 -0.51 -5.21
C LYS A 114 1.17 -1.33 -4.25
N GLY A 115 0.80 -2.59 -4.03
CA GLY A 115 1.43 -3.51 -3.10
C GLY A 115 1.86 -4.82 -3.78
N VAL A 116 2.58 -4.74 -4.88
CA VAL A 116 3.17 -5.94 -5.52
C VAL A 116 4.45 -6.29 -4.77
N MET A 117 4.37 -7.30 -3.88
CA MET A 117 5.48 -7.67 -2.98
C MET A 117 6.70 -8.14 -3.75
N TYR A 118 6.49 -8.82 -4.88
CA TYR A 118 7.50 -9.11 -5.88
C TYR A 118 6.89 -9.13 -7.27
N ASP A 119 7.48 -8.38 -8.19
CA ASP A 119 7.05 -8.30 -9.58
C ASP A 119 8.06 -8.97 -10.51
N SER A 120 7.75 -10.17 -10.93
CA SER A 120 8.52 -10.88 -11.97
C SER A 120 8.14 -10.46 -13.40
N GLY A 121 7.04 -9.70 -13.56
CA GLY A 121 6.38 -9.45 -14.84
C GLY A 121 5.32 -10.51 -15.20
N GLY A 122 5.20 -11.59 -14.43
CA GLY A 122 4.30 -12.70 -14.76
C GLY A 122 4.77 -13.46 -16.02
N ILE A 123 3.83 -13.82 -16.90
CA ILE A 123 4.16 -14.48 -18.18
C ILE A 123 4.99 -13.54 -19.10
N SER A 124 4.77 -12.24 -19.03
CA SER A 124 5.64 -11.23 -19.66
C SER A 124 6.89 -11.00 -18.81
N LEU A 125 7.67 -12.06 -18.61
CA LEU A 125 8.77 -12.12 -17.66
C LEU A 125 9.81 -11.02 -17.91
N LYS A 126 10.20 -10.31 -16.86
CA LYS A 126 11.25 -9.31 -16.92
C LYS A 126 12.60 -9.93 -17.28
N PRO A 127 13.45 -9.22 -18.04
CA PRO A 127 14.83 -9.67 -18.27
C PRO A 127 15.60 -9.82 -16.95
N SER A 128 16.45 -10.85 -16.85
CA SER A 128 17.28 -11.07 -15.66
C SER A 128 18.41 -10.03 -15.59
N ASN A 129 18.14 -8.94 -14.90
CA ASN A 129 19.06 -7.81 -14.70
C ASN A 129 18.83 -7.14 -13.34
N ASP A 130 19.55 -6.08 -13.04
CA ASP A 130 19.48 -5.35 -11.77
C ASP A 130 18.07 -4.78 -11.50
N SER A 131 17.35 -4.37 -12.54
CA SER A 131 15.96 -3.91 -12.40
C SER A 131 15.04 -5.02 -11.91
N HIS A 132 15.17 -6.24 -12.48
CA HIS A 132 14.40 -7.41 -12.01
C HIS A 132 14.78 -7.79 -10.57
N ALA A 133 16.06 -7.76 -10.23
CA ALA A 133 16.53 -8.04 -8.87
C ALA A 133 16.00 -7.03 -7.83
N ALA A 134 15.74 -5.78 -8.26
CA ALA A 134 15.21 -4.72 -7.40
C ALA A 134 13.68 -4.80 -7.17
N MET A 135 12.94 -5.69 -7.85
CA MET A 135 11.47 -5.72 -7.84
C MET A 135 10.82 -6.09 -6.50
N LYS A 136 11.60 -6.39 -5.47
CA LYS A 136 11.13 -6.41 -4.07
C LYS A 136 10.55 -5.06 -3.63
N MET A 137 10.92 -3.97 -4.29
CA MET A 137 10.47 -2.61 -3.95
C MET A 137 9.16 -2.22 -4.65
N ASP A 138 8.55 -3.08 -5.45
CA ASP A 138 7.35 -2.78 -6.23
C ASP A 138 6.07 -2.67 -5.40
N MET A 139 6.21 -2.77 -4.10
CA MET A 139 5.21 -2.49 -3.08
C MET A 139 5.40 -1.13 -2.38
N SER A 140 6.34 -0.30 -2.83
CA SER A 140 6.65 0.99 -2.22
C SER A 140 5.45 1.95 -2.17
N GLY A 141 4.52 1.84 -3.12
CA GLY A 141 3.28 2.60 -3.12
C GLY A 141 2.40 2.28 -1.90
N ALA A 142 2.19 1.00 -1.62
CA ALA A 142 1.46 0.56 -0.43
C ALA A 142 2.21 0.90 0.86
N ALA A 143 3.55 0.76 0.86
CA ALA A 143 4.39 1.12 2.00
C ALA A 143 4.31 2.61 2.33
N ALA A 144 4.36 3.48 1.33
CA ALA A 144 4.23 4.93 1.50
C ALA A 144 2.84 5.30 2.03
N VAL A 145 1.78 4.71 1.48
CA VAL A 145 0.40 4.93 1.95
C VAL A 145 0.23 4.46 3.39
N LEU A 146 0.66 3.23 3.72
CA LEU A 146 0.58 2.69 5.08
C LEU A 146 1.30 3.58 6.10
N SER A 147 2.54 3.96 5.79
CA SER A 147 3.37 4.77 6.68
C SER A 147 2.78 6.18 6.86
N THR A 148 2.20 6.76 5.80
CA THR A 148 1.48 8.02 5.87
C THR A 148 0.26 7.90 6.79
N MET A 149 -0.54 6.84 6.64
CA MET A 149 -1.71 6.59 7.51
C MET A 149 -1.30 6.54 8.98
N GLY A 150 -0.18 5.86 9.30
CA GLY A 150 0.34 5.79 10.68
C GLY A 150 0.73 7.15 11.28
N ALA A 151 1.10 8.13 10.45
CA ALA A 151 1.51 9.46 10.89
C ALA A 151 0.35 10.46 11.05
N LEU A 152 -0.81 10.25 10.44
CA LEU A 152 -1.90 11.23 10.32
C LEU A 152 -2.36 11.79 11.67
N ARG A 153 -2.45 10.94 12.70
CA ARG A 153 -2.89 11.36 14.05
C ARG A 153 -1.85 12.25 14.71
N ALA A 154 -0.56 11.89 14.64
CA ALA A 154 0.53 12.70 15.19
C ALA A 154 0.63 14.06 14.48
N MET A 155 0.36 14.09 13.19
CA MET A 155 0.31 15.31 12.37
C MET A 155 -0.98 16.13 12.56
N LYS A 156 -1.94 15.64 13.35
CA LYS A 156 -3.24 16.28 13.63
C LYS A 156 -4.01 16.63 12.34
N VAL A 157 -3.96 15.74 11.35
CA VAL A 157 -4.66 15.93 10.07
C VAL A 157 -6.16 16.07 10.32
N LYS A 158 -6.80 17.04 9.66
CA LYS A 158 -8.24 17.34 9.83
C LYS A 158 -9.12 16.73 8.73
N THR A 159 -8.53 15.99 7.81
CA THR A 159 -9.22 15.30 6.72
C THR A 159 -9.43 13.85 7.09
N GLN A 160 -10.63 13.30 6.84
CA GLN A 160 -10.84 11.86 6.90
C GLN A 160 -10.08 11.20 5.76
N VAL A 161 -9.27 10.20 6.06
CA VAL A 161 -8.50 9.48 5.05
C VAL A 161 -8.85 8.01 5.09
N THR A 162 -9.26 7.46 3.95
CA THR A 162 -9.39 6.02 3.74
C THR A 162 -8.28 5.55 2.82
N ALA A 163 -7.62 4.46 3.17
CA ALA A 163 -6.58 3.88 2.33
C ALA A 163 -6.92 2.43 1.95
N TYR A 164 -6.60 2.06 0.71
CA TYR A 164 -6.64 0.69 0.21
C TYR A 164 -5.23 0.28 -0.22
N LEU A 165 -4.69 -0.77 0.42
CA LEU A 165 -3.40 -1.36 0.09
C LEU A 165 -3.67 -2.64 -0.69
N MET A 166 -3.31 -2.66 -1.98
CA MET A 166 -3.60 -3.75 -2.91
C MET A 166 -2.40 -4.70 -2.98
N CYS A 167 -2.39 -5.74 -2.13
CA CYS A 167 -1.21 -6.57 -1.88
C CYS A 167 -1.28 -7.91 -2.58
N THR A 168 -0.27 -8.22 -3.40
CA THR A 168 -0.14 -9.46 -4.20
C THR A 168 1.31 -9.67 -4.63
N ASP A 169 1.59 -10.84 -5.25
CA ASP A 169 2.75 -11.05 -6.11
C ASP A 169 2.29 -11.11 -7.57
N ASN A 170 3.20 -10.84 -8.50
CA ASN A 170 3.03 -11.10 -9.93
C ASN A 170 4.04 -12.16 -10.37
N MET A 171 3.61 -13.43 -10.47
CA MET A 171 4.48 -14.57 -10.69
C MET A 171 4.08 -15.38 -11.93
N PRO A 172 5.04 -15.92 -12.70
CA PRO A 172 4.77 -16.89 -13.75
C PRO A 172 4.51 -18.26 -13.14
N SER A 173 3.48 -18.94 -13.61
CA SER A 173 3.18 -20.33 -13.27
C SER A 173 2.19 -20.93 -14.27
N GLY A 174 1.83 -22.19 -14.10
CA GLY A 174 0.81 -22.84 -14.92
C GLY A 174 -0.60 -22.24 -14.76
N SER A 175 -0.87 -21.55 -13.65
CA SER A 175 -2.14 -20.86 -13.37
C SER A 175 -2.08 -19.34 -13.60
N ALA A 176 -0.92 -18.80 -14.02
CA ALA A 176 -0.76 -17.36 -14.15
C ALA A 176 -1.68 -16.74 -15.22
N LEU A 177 -1.97 -15.46 -15.02
CA LEU A 177 -2.65 -14.61 -16.00
C LEU A 177 -1.90 -14.62 -17.33
N LYS A 178 -2.62 -14.76 -18.44
CA LYS A 178 -2.06 -14.86 -19.79
C LYS A 178 -2.44 -13.65 -20.63
N LEU A 179 -1.62 -13.37 -21.64
CA LEU A 179 -1.97 -12.41 -22.67
C LEU A 179 -3.21 -12.93 -23.42
N GLY A 180 -4.16 -12.05 -23.69
CA GLY A 180 -5.46 -12.38 -24.27
C GLY A 180 -6.55 -12.74 -23.23
N ASP A 181 -6.19 -12.98 -21.96
CA ASP A 181 -7.20 -13.10 -20.90
C ASP A 181 -7.98 -11.80 -20.73
N VAL A 182 -9.26 -11.90 -20.34
CA VAL A 182 -10.12 -10.75 -20.07
C VAL A 182 -10.53 -10.77 -18.60
N LEU A 183 -10.12 -9.76 -17.86
CA LEU A 183 -10.51 -9.57 -16.47
C LEU A 183 -11.74 -8.68 -16.36
N THR A 184 -12.66 -9.01 -15.45
CA THR A 184 -13.76 -8.13 -15.04
C THR A 184 -13.34 -7.41 -13.76
N MET A 185 -13.20 -6.08 -13.83
CA MET A 185 -12.78 -5.24 -12.72
C MET A 185 -13.91 -4.98 -11.74
N ARG A 186 -13.60 -4.48 -10.53
CA ARG A 186 -14.57 -4.13 -9.48
C ARG A 186 -15.75 -3.27 -9.99
N ASN A 187 -15.53 -2.36 -10.91
CA ASN A 187 -16.56 -1.48 -11.47
C ASN A 187 -17.35 -2.10 -12.64
N GLY A 188 -17.15 -3.39 -12.92
CA GLY A 188 -17.83 -4.13 -14.01
C GLY A 188 -17.22 -3.93 -15.40
N LYS A 189 -16.21 -3.08 -15.57
CA LYS A 189 -15.51 -2.94 -16.85
C LYS A 189 -14.62 -4.16 -17.09
N THR A 190 -14.48 -4.55 -18.36
CA THR A 190 -13.58 -5.61 -18.78
C THR A 190 -12.28 -5.03 -19.34
N VAL A 191 -11.18 -5.73 -19.07
CA VAL A 191 -9.85 -5.36 -19.52
C VAL A 191 -9.19 -6.58 -20.15
N GLU A 192 -8.82 -6.51 -21.42
CA GLU A 192 -8.00 -7.51 -22.09
C GLU A 192 -6.52 -7.30 -21.74
N ILE A 193 -5.84 -8.38 -21.45
CA ILE A 193 -4.45 -8.37 -21.00
C ILE A 193 -3.51 -8.50 -22.22
N HIS A 194 -2.78 -7.45 -22.52
CA HIS A 194 -1.77 -7.44 -23.57
C HIS A 194 -0.33 -7.54 -23.02
N ASN A 195 -0.16 -7.29 -21.73
CA ASN A 195 1.13 -7.37 -21.05
C ASN A 195 0.88 -7.63 -19.55
N THR A 196 1.36 -8.75 -19.03
CA THR A 196 1.20 -9.10 -17.61
C THR A 196 2.15 -8.31 -16.68
N ASP A 197 3.15 -7.63 -17.24
CA ASP A 197 4.03 -6.68 -16.51
C ASP A 197 3.39 -5.27 -16.36
N ALA A 198 2.10 -5.16 -16.68
CA ALA A 198 1.29 -3.97 -16.44
C ALA A 198 0.26 -4.20 -15.30
N GLU A 199 0.57 -5.06 -14.36
CA GLU A 199 -0.25 -5.55 -13.25
C GLU A 199 -0.65 -4.44 -12.28
N GLY A 200 0.25 -3.48 -12.03
CA GLY A 200 0.05 -2.40 -11.07
C GLY A 200 -1.22 -1.60 -11.36
N ARG A 201 -1.47 -1.24 -12.61
CA ARG A 201 -2.69 -0.52 -13.01
C ARG A 201 -3.94 -1.35 -12.84
N LEU A 202 -3.85 -2.68 -12.93
CA LEU A 202 -4.98 -3.58 -12.76
C LEU A 202 -5.40 -3.64 -11.29
N ILE A 203 -4.45 -3.87 -10.39
CA ILE A 203 -4.75 -3.89 -8.95
C ILE A 203 -5.23 -2.54 -8.44
N LEU A 204 -4.61 -1.45 -8.91
CA LEU A 204 -5.02 -0.08 -8.54
C LEU A 204 -6.43 0.26 -9.05
N ALA A 205 -6.85 -0.26 -10.21
CA ALA A 205 -8.19 -0.02 -10.74
C ALA A 205 -9.30 -0.55 -9.81
N ASP A 206 -9.10 -1.71 -9.18
CA ASP A 206 -10.04 -2.23 -8.17
C ASP A 206 -10.07 -1.34 -6.92
N GLY A 207 -8.90 -0.95 -6.41
CA GLY A 207 -8.80 -0.07 -5.25
C GLY A 207 -9.40 1.32 -5.49
N LEU A 208 -9.17 1.90 -6.67
CA LEU A 208 -9.77 3.18 -7.07
C LEU A 208 -11.29 3.07 -7.21
N SER A 209 -11.79 1.95 -7.75
CA SER A 209 -13.23 1.70 -7.86
C SER A 209 -13.88 1.66 -6.48
N LEU A 210 -13.29 0.92 -5.53
CA LEU A 210 -13.74 0.88 -4.14
C LEU A 210 -13.69 2.26 -3.47
N GLY A 211 -12.62 3.01 -3.74
CA GLY A 211 -12.47 4.37 -3.25
C GLY A 211 -13.57 5.29 -3.73
N ALA A 212 -13.88 5.24 -5.03
CA ALA A 212 -14.91 6.07 -5.67
C ALA A 212 -16.32 5.81 -5.13
N GLU A 213 -16.63 4.57 -4.69
CA GLU A 213 -17.92 4.22 -4.07
C GLU A 213 -18.22 5.06 -2.82
N SER A 214 -17.18 5.50 -2.10
CA SER A 214 -17.32 6.34 -0.91
C SER A 214 -17.56 7.84 -1.22
N LYS A 215 -17.53 8.22 -2.49
CA LYS A 215 -17.66 9.61 -2.99
C LYS A 215 -16.73 10.56 -2.23
N PRO A 216 -15.40 10.35 -2.30
CA PRO A 216 -14.44 11.25 -1.66
C PRO A 216 -14.31 12.55 -2.44
N ASP A 217 -13.77 13.59 -1.78
CA ASP A 217 -13.45 14.87 -2.42
C ASP A 217 -12.24 14.76 -3.35
N ALA A 218 -11.32 13.82 -3.04
CA ALA A 218 -10.13 13.53 -3.87
C ALA A 218 -9.64 12.08 -3.68
N MET A 219 -8.96 11.56 -4.69
CA MET A 219 -8.22 10.30 -4.67
C MET A 219 -6.81 10.47 -5.22
#